data_8be8ad6eaf54031e8582742f1e92f162
#
_entry.id   8be8ad6eaf54031e8582742f1e92f162
#
_cell.length_a   1.000
_cell.length_b   1.000
_cell.length_c   1.000
_cell.angle_alpha   90.00
_cell.angle_beta   90.00
_cell.angle_gamma   90.00
#
_symmetry.space_group_name_H-M   'P 1'
#
loop_
_entity.id
_entity.type
_entity.pdbx_description
1 polymer ?
#
loop_
_entity_poly.entity_id
_entity_poly.type
_entity_poly.pdbx_seq_one_letter_code
_entity_poly.pdbx_strand_id
1 'polypeptide(L)'
;MSLRLVNLGLPKSGTTTLGHALKLAGLRVADYRIRPHQTGGRDAREGAFVADLLYRGLYGSGDPLAHLDGFDALSETSRLRGRSVWPQTDFALIEALRARHPGLRFVATRRDAFAMAQSMLRWSDMVARLTRMPVPGLPAGYGETAAQRMRWIEGHYAFLAAVFGDDPRYLELDVAATDAPLRLGAHLGIDLPWWGTANANPEST
;
A
#
# COMPACT_ATOMS: atom_id res chain seq x y z
N MET A 1 21.03 2.47 3.25
CA MET A 1 20.33 1.90 2.07
C MET A 1 19.07 2.72 1.87
N SER A 2 18.78 3.13 0.64
CA SER A 2 17.58 3.90 0.31
C SER A 2 16.40 2.95 0.11
N LEU A 3 15.19 3.40 0.43
CA LEU A 3 13.94 2.69 0.16
C LEU A 3 13.84 2.38 -1.35
N ARG A 4 13.47 1.16 -1.71
CA ARG A 4 13.45 0.64 -3.09
C ARG A 4 12.05 0.57 -3.67
N LEU A 5 11.04 0.37 -2.82
CA LEU A 5 9.66 0.14 -3.26
C LEU A 5 8.63 0.80 -2.35
N VAL A 6 7.65 1.46 -2.95
CA VAL A 6 6.41 1.89 -2.28
C VAL A 6 5.21 1.24 -2.96
N ASN A 7 4.37 0.58 -2.17
CA ASN A 7 3.08 0.08 -2.65
C ASN A 7 2.00 1.17 -2.54
N LEU A 8 1.35 1.44 -3.64
CA LEU A 8 0.25 2.38 -3.79
C LEU A 8 -1.12 1.69 -3.88
N GLY A 9 -1.16 0.37 -3.74
CA GLY A 9 -2.42 -0.38 -3.72
C GLY A 9 -3.30 -0.03 -2.52
N LEU A 10 -4.61 -0.12 -2.71
CA LEU A 10 -5.58 0.07 -1.62
C LEU A 10 -5.53 -1.09 -0.61
N PRO A 11 -6.00 -0.89 0.63
CA PRO A 11 -6.21 -2.00 1.56
C PRO A 11 -7.02 -3.13 0.92
N LYS A 12 -6.69 -4.37 1.27
CA LYS A 12 -7.32 -5.60 0.72
C LYS A 12 -6.97 -5.92 -0.74
N SER A 13 -6.05 -5.19 -1.35
CA SER A 13 -5.53 -5.47 -2.70
C SER A 13 -4.45 -6.56 -2.75
N GLY A 14 -4.00 -7.09 -1.61
CA GLY A 14 -2.89 -8.05 -1.53
C GLY A 14 -1.63 -7.47 -0.88
N THR A 15 -1.74 -6.35 -0.17
CA THR A 15 -0.63 -5.69 0.56
C THR A 15 0.10 -6.64 1.51
N THR A 16 -0.62 -7.56 2.16
CA THR A 16 -0.03 -8.57 3.06
C THR A 16 0.78 -9.62 2.29
N THR A 17 0.29 -10.09 1.15
CA THR A 17 1.03 -11.02 0.27
C THR A 17 2.32 -10.37 -0.21
N LEU A 18 2.23 -9.14 -0.71
CA LEU A 18 3.41 -8.36 -1.10
C LEU A 18 4.42 -8.25 0.03
N GLY A 19 3.97 -7.78 1.20
CA GLY A 19 4.85 -7.60 2.36
C GLY A 19 5.53 -8.89 2.81
N HIS A 20 4.81 -10.02 2.77
CA HIS A 20 5.36 -11.32 3.11
C HIS A 20 6.39 -11.81 2.09
N ALA A 21 6.08 -11.71 0.79
CA ALA A 21 7.00 -12.10 -0.28
C ALA A 21 8.32 -11.31 -0.22
N LEU A 22 8.23 -9.99 -0.04
CA LEU A 22 9.41 -9.13 0.07
C LEU A 22 10.26 -9.43 1.31
N LYS A 23 9.64 -9.77 2.45
CA LYS A 23 10.36 -10.19 3.67
C LYS A 23 11.11 -11.50 3.46
N LEU A 24 10.49 -12.47 2.78
CA LEU A 24 11.16 -13.74 2.43
C LEU A 24 12.28 -13.55 1.41
N ALA A 25 12.22 -12.52 0.58
CA ALA A 25 13.30 -12.10 -0.29
C ALA A 25 14.41 -11.29 0.43
N GLY A 26 14.37 -11.21 1.76
CA GLY A 26 15.40 -10.56 2.58
C GLY A 26 15.26 -9.05 2.72
N LEU A 27 14.16 -8.44 2.27
CA LEU A 27 13.93 -7.00 2.40
C LEU A 27 13.35 -6.64 3.77
N ARG A 28 13.77 -5.49 4.31
CA ARG A 28 13.14 -4.89 5.50
C ARG A 28 11.90 -4.13 5.08
N VAL A 29 10.74 -4.68 5.40
CA VAL A 29 9.45 -4.15 4.96
C VAL A 29 8.72 -3.50 6.12
N ALA A 30 8.37 -2.22 5.98
CA ALA A 30 7.34 -1.59 6.79
C ALA A 30 5.98 -1.87 6.18
N ASP A 31 5.08 -2.42 6.98
CA ASP A 31 3.65 -2.47 6.67
C ASP A 31 2.94 -1.22 7.26
N TYR A 32 1.65 -1.20 7.45
CA TYR A 32 0.92 0.00 7.86
C TYR A 32 1.37 0.62 9.20
N ARG A 33 2.07 -0.14 10.06
CA ARG A 33 2.56 0.29 11.38
C ARG A 33 3.94 -0.30 11.67
N ILE A 34 4.84 0.50 12.19
CA ILE A 34 6.17 0.05 12.61
C ILE A 34 6.05 -0.79 13.87
N ARG A 35 6.63 -1.98 13.88
CA ARG A 35 6.55 -2.95 14.98
C ARG A 35 7.94 -3.32 15.49
N PRO A 36 8.10 -3.72 16.77
CA PRO A 36 9.40 -4.07 17.37
C PRO A 36 10.22 -5.08 16.57
N HIS A 37 9.58 -6.09 15.99
CA HIS A 37 10.29 -7.11 15.18
C HIS A 37 10.87 -6.57 13.86
N GLN A 38 10.46 -5.37 13.41
CA GLN A 38 10.95 -4.72 12.20
C GLN A 38 12.17 -3.84 12.49
N THR A 39 12.40 -3.46 13.74
CA THR A 39 13.40 -2.47 14.17
C THR A 39 14.38 -3.01 15.20
N GLY A 40 14.18 -4.23 15.69
CA GLY A 40 14.99 -4.81 16.77
C GLY A 40 14.63 -4.32 18.18
N GLY A 41 13.47 -3.66 18.35
CA GLY A 41 12.91 -3.34 19.67
C GLY A 41 13.49 -2.11 20.36
N ARG A 42 14.14 -1.18 19.61
CA ARG A 42 14.79 0.02 20.19
C ARG A 42 14.65 1.27 19.31
N ASP A 43 13.62 1.35 18.49
CA ASP A 43 13.42 2.45 17.57
C ASP A 43 12.31 3.38 18.06
N ALA A 44 12.57 4.68 18.11
CA ALA A 44 11.58 5.69 18.52
C ALA A 44 10.34 5.75 17.61
N ARG A 45 10.40 5.13 16.41
CA ARG A 45 9.29 5.01 15.47
C ARG A 45 8.34 3.85 15.78
N GLU A 46 8.68 2.97 16.72
CA GLU A 46 7.81 1.84 17.07
C GLU A 46 6.43 2.31 17.50
N GLY A 47 5.42 1.69 16.94
CA GLY A 47 4.04 2.09 17.11
C GLY A 47 3.55 3.18 16.15
N ALA A 48 4.44 3.89 15.45
CA ALA A 48 4.04 4.89 14.47
C ALA A 48 3.43 4.23 13.22
N PHE A 49 2.48 4.93 12.59
CA PHE A 49 1.91 4.51 11.32
C PHE A 49 2.74 5.04 10.16
N VAL A 50 2.97 4.21 9.15
CA VAL A 50 3.69 4.59 7.92
C VAL A 50 3.07 5.82 7.27
N ALA A 51 1.73 5.87 7.18
CA ALA A 51 1.02 7.04 6.66
C ALA A 51 1.40 8.35 7.36
N ASP A 52 1.47 8.34 8.69
CA ASP A 52 1.81 9.54 9.46
C ASP A 52 3.29 9.93 9.29
N LEU A 53 4.18 8.95 9.15
CA LEU A 53 5.62 9.20 8.91
C LEU A 53 5.85 9.81 7.54
N LEU A 54 5.15 9.34 6.49
CA LEU A 54 5.19 9.91 5.15
C LEU A 54 4.78 11.39 5.14
N TYR A 55 3.67 11.74 5.77
CA TYR A 55 3.24 13.14 5.85
C TYR A 55 4.12 13.99 6.76
N ARG A 56 4.62 13.43 7.86
CA ARG A 56 5.60 14.13 8.70
C ARG A 56 6.85 14.49 7.92
N GLY A 57 7.35 13.57 7.09
CA GLY A 57 8.47 13.82 6.20
C GLY A 57 8.16 14.89 5.16
N LEU A 58 7.04 14.75 4.44
CA LEU A 58 6.61 15.69 3.40
C LEU A 58 6.49 17.12 3.95
N TYR A 59 5.73 17.31 5.02
CA TYR A 59 5.48 18.66 5.56
C TYR A 59 6.61 19.19 6.46
N GLY A 60 7.49 18.31 6.99
CA GLY A 60 8.61 18.73 7.81
C GLY A 60 9.85 19.12 7.02
N SER A 61 10.19 18.34 5.98
CA SER A 61 11.42 18.53 5.20
C SER A 61 11.19 18.54 3.68
N GLY A 62 9.98 18.36 3.24
CA GLY A 62 9.64 18.14 1.83
C GLY A 62 10.03 16.76 1.30
N ASP A 63 10.56 15.87 2.15
CA ASP A 63 10.90 14.49 1.80
C ASP A 63 10.00 13.49 2.52
N PRO A 64 9.05 12.83 1.83
CA PRO A 64 8.17 11.87 2.47
C PRO A 64 8.89 10.71 3.16
N LEU A 65 10.11 10.36 2.72
CA LEU A 65 10.88 9.24 3.27
C LEU A 65 11.81 9.61 4.42
N ALA A 66 11.87 10.88 4.84
CA ALA A 66 12.80 11.38 5.87
C ALA A 66 12.76 10.61 7.21
N HIS A 67 11.64 9.91 7.50
CA HIS A 67 11.46 9.12 8.71
C HIS A 67 11.38 7.60 8.47
N LEU A 68 11.72 7.14 7.26
CA LEU A 68 11.58 5.73 6.85
C LEU A 68 12.92 5.08 6.46
N ASP A 69 14.02 5.71 6.87
CA ASP A 69 15.36 5.14 6.75
C ASP A 69 15.43 3.77 7.45
N GLY A 70 16.23 2.88 6.89
CA GLY A 70 16.34 1.53 7.41
C GLY A 70 15.29 0.54 6.90
N PHE A 71 14.30 0.97 6.12
CA PHE A 71 13.39 0.09 5.39
C PHE A 71 13.74 0.06 3.90
N ASP A 72 13.50 -1.09 3.26
CA ASP A 72 13.72 -1.30 1.84
C ASP A 72 12.40 -1.20 1.05
N ALA A 73 11.26 -1.45 1.70
CA ALA A 73 9.94 -1.40 1.05
C ALA A 73 8.82 -1.00 2.02
N LEU A 74 7.79 -0.35 1.45
CA LEU A 74 6.51 -0.08 2.12
C LEU A 74 5.43 -0.92 1.44
N SER A 75 4.81 -1.85 2.18
CA SER A 75 3.79 -2.74 1.62
C SER A 75 2.35 -2.25 1.84
N GLU A 76 2.11 -1.41 2.83
CA GLU A 76 0.81 -0.79 3.12
C GLU A 76 1.05 0.63 3.64
N THR A 77 0.47 1.61 2.97
CA THR A 77 0.68 3.03 3.27
C THR A 77 -0.53 3.72 3.86
N SER A 78 -1.72 3.10 3.85
CA SER A 78 -2.93 3.70 4.42
C SER A 78 -3.04 3.54 5.94
N ARG A 79 -3.78 4.45 6.55
CA ARG A 79 -4.18 4.34 7.96
C ARG A 79 -5.67 4.59 8.10
N LEU A 80 -6.40 3.57 8.57
CA LEU A 80 -7.84 3.64 8.84
C LEU A 80 -8.17 3.46 10.34
N ARG A 81 -7.18 3.42 11.21
CA ARG A 81 -7.38 3.24 12.65
C ARG A 81 -7.17 4.55 13.40
N GLY A 82 -8.22 5.07 14.01
CA GLY A 82 -8.23 6.33 14.75
C GLY A 82 -8.21 7.58 13.86
N ARG A 83 -7.64 7.50 12.67
CA ARG A 83 -7.61 8.55 11.64
C ARG A 83 -7.71 7.92 10.26
N SER A 84 -8.19 8.68 9.29
CA SER A 84 -8.22 8.29 7.88
C SER A 84 -7.11 9.05 7.15
N VAL A 85 -6.06 8.34 6.73
CA VAL A 85 -4.89 8.92 6.08
C VAL A 85 -4.49 8.03 4.90
N TRP A 86 -4.37 8.61 3.69
CA TRP A 86 -4.26 7.89 2.43
C TRP A 86 -3.14 8.42 1.53
N PRO A 87 -1.86 8.22 1.88
CA PRO A 87 -0.73 8.70 1.09
C PRO A 87 -0.75 8.24 -0.37
N GLN A 88 -1.23 7.02 -0.63
CA GLN A 88 -1.31 6.44 -1.97
C GLN A 88 -2.34 7.10 -2.90
N THR A 89 -3.17 8.00 -2.37
CA THR A 89 -4.15 8.76 -3.15
C THR A 89 -3.79 10.25 -3.27
N ASP A 90 -2.68 10.65 -2.66
CA ASP A 90 -2.26 12.05 -2.62
C ASP A 90 -1.23 12.33 -3.73
N PHE A 91 -1.67 13.09 -4.73
CA PHE A 91 -0.85 13.47 -5.87
C PHE A 91 0.44 14.19 -5.44
N ALA A 92 0.35 15.16 -4.51
CA ALA A 92 1.51 15.93 -4.09
C ALA A 92 2.56 15.06 -3.38
N LEU A 93 2.13 14.09 -2.57
CA LEU A 93 3.00 13.15 -1.90
C LEU A 93 3.66 12.20 -2.91
N ILE A 94 2.90 11.67 -3.87
CA ILE A 94 3.42 10.79 -4.93
C ILE A 94 4.46 11.54 -5.77
N GLU A 95 4.19 12.77 -6.18
CA GLU A 95 5.13 13.59 -6.96
C GLU A 95 6.39 13.94 -6.14
N ALA A 96 6.28 14.22 -4.85
CA ALA A 96 7.44 14.43 -3.99
C ALA A 96 8.33 13.18 -3.91
N LEU A 97 7.73 11.98 -3.80
CA LEU A 97 8.45 10.71 -3.86
C LEU A 97 9.17 10.53 -5.20
N ARG A 98 8.48 10.76 -6.31
CA ARG A 98 9.03 10.61 -7.67
C ARG A 98 10.19 11.57 -7.95
N ALA A 99 10.04 12.82 -7.54
CA ALA A 99 11.03 13.87 -7.77
C ALA A 99 12.29 13.70 -6.91
N ARG A 100 12.12 13.35 -5.63
CA ARG A 100 13.26 13.26 -4.70
C ARG A 100 13.99 11.93 -4.74
N HIS A 101 13.31 10.87 -5.16
CA HIS A 101 13.85 9.51 -5.15
C HIS A 101 13.76 8.87 -6.54
N PRO A 102 14.63 9.30 -7.50
CA PRO A 102 14.56 8.83 -8.89
C PRO A 102 14.79 7.32 -9.04
N GLY A 103 15.45 6.68 -8.09
CA GLY A 103 15.63 5.22 -8.05
C GLY A 103 14.49 4.44 -7.37
N LEU A 104 13.50 5.14 -6.82
CA LEU A 104 12.36 4.50 -6.16
C LEU A 104 11.44 3.86 -7.19
N ARG A 105 11.01 2.64 -6.92
CA ARG A 105 9.99 1.94 -7.71
C ARG A 105 8.66 1.97 -7.00
N PHE A 106 7.61 1.90 -7.79
CA PHE A 106 6.23 1.90 -7.32
C PHE A 106 5.53 0.64 -7.80
N VAL A 107 4.73 0.05 -6.93
CA VAL A 107 3.79 -1.00 -7.29
C VAL A 107 2.41 -0.62 -6.81
N ALA A 108 1.40 -0.89 -7.60
CA ALA A 108 0.02 -0.85 -7.13
C ALA A 108 -0.51 -2.29 -7.14
N THR A 109 -0.47 -2.95 -5.98
CA THR A 109 -1.15 -4.25 -5.85
C THR A 109 -2.63 -4.07 -6.08
N ARG A 110 -3.23 -4.95 -6.88
CA ARG A 110 -4.67 -4.98 -7.13
C ARG A 110 -5.22 -6.40 -7.13
N ARG A 111 -6.50 -6.50 -7.11
CA ARG A 111 -7.31 -7.69 -7.35
C ARG A 111 -8.56 -7.26 -8.11
N ASP A 112 -9.35 -8.22 -8.55
CA ASP A 112 -10.70 -7.93 -9.03
C ASP A 112 -11.45 -7.01 -8.06
N ALA A 113 -12.09 -5.96 -8.57
CA ALA A 113 -12.71 -4.92 -7.75
C ALA A 113 -13.86 -5.46 -6.88
N PHE A 114 -14.62 -6.44 -7.38
CA PHE A 114 -15.67 -7.09 -6.59
C PHE A 114 -15.07 -7.92 -5.46
N ALA A 115 -14.02 -8.71 -5.73
CA ALA A 115 -13.31 -9.48 -4.71
C ALA A 115 -12.70 -8.59 -3.63
N MET A 116 -12.16 -7.41 -4.00
CA MET A 116 -11.68 -6.41 -3.04
C MET A 116 -12.84 -5.84 -2.20
N ALA A 117 -13.94 -5.43 -2.83
CA ALA A 117 -15.11 -4.88 -2.15
C ALA A 117 -15.73 -5.88 -1.16
N GLN A 118 -15.77 -7.17 -1.51
CA GLN A 118 -16.19 -8.26 -0.62
C GLN A 118 -15.19 -8.47 0.53
N SER A 119 -13.88 -8.41 0.25
CA SER A 119 -12.85 -8.52 1.29
C SER A 119 -12.92 -7.37 2.30
N MET A 120 -13.25 -6.15 1.85
CA MET A 120 -13.48 -4.98 2.72
C MET A 120 -14.71 -5.20 3.62
N LEU A 121 -15.79 -5.76 3.07
CA LEU A 121 -17.01 -6.05 3.85
C LEU A 121 -16.73 -7.05 4.99
N ARG A 122 -15.91 -8.07 4.73
CA ARG A 122 -15.56 -9.09 5.73
C ARG A 122 -14.49 -8.64 6.74
N TRP A 123 -13.87 -7.48 6.55
CA TRP A 123 -12.79 -7.04 7.42
C TRP A 123 -13.28 -6.12 8.54
N SER A 124 -13.72 -6.73 9.67
CA SER A 124 -14.15 -5.99 10.86
C SER A 124 -15.14 -4.86 10.50
N ASP A 125 -14.91 -3.65 10.98
CA ASP A 125 -15.73 -2.46 10.77
C ASP A 125 -15.26 -1.58 9.58
N MET A 126 -14.51 -2.14 8.62
CA MET A 126 -13.92 -1.36 7.54
C MET A 126 -14.96 -0.57 6.73
N VAL A 127 -16.09 -1.19 6.35
CA VAL A 127 -17.15 -0.51 5.60
C VAL A 127 -17.72 0.66 6.40
N ALA A 128 -17.97 0.45 7.70
CA ALA A 128 -18.45 1.53 8.56
C ALA A 128 -17.44 2.69 8.67
N ARG A 129 -16.14 2.40 8.65
CA ARG A 129 -15.10 3.45 8.63
C ARG A 129 -15.06 4.16 7.29
N LEU A 130 -15.13 3.44 6.17
CA LEU A 130 -15.13 4.04 4.84
C LEU A 130 -16.29 5.02 4.64
N THR A 131 -17.49 4.70 5.18
CA THR A 131 -18.67 5.56 5.06
C THR A 131 -18.67 6.78 5.98
N ARG A 132 -17.98 6.69 7.13
CA ARG A 132 -18.02 7.74 8.18
C ARG A 132 -16.80 8.64 8.19
N MET A 133 -15.65 8.14 7.72
CA MET A 133 -14.40 8.89 7.75
C MET A 133 -14.15 9.57 6.40
N PRO A 134 -13.44 10.70 6.36
CA PRO A 134 -13.03 11.27 5.09
C PRO A 134 -12.08 10.32 4.35
N VAL A 135 -12.47 9.90 3.16
CA VAL A 135 -11.68 9.02 2.29
C VAL A 135 -11.57 9.69 0.92
N PRO A 136 -10.35 9.90 0.40
CA PRO A 136 -10.18 10.52 -0.92
C PRO A 136 -10.89 9.71 -2.00
N GLY A 137 -11.64 10.40 -2.86
CA GLY A 137 -12.43 9.79 -3.93
C GLY A 137 -13.70 9.07 -3.47
N LEU A 138 -13.99 9.04 -2.16
CA LEU A 138 -15.19 8.45 -1.60
C LEU A 138 -15.88 9.46 -0.67
N PRO A 139 -16.85 10.25 -1.15
CA PRO A 139 -17.55 11.24 -0.33
C PRO A 139 -18.24 10.63 0.88
N ALA A 140 -18.42 11.42 1.94
CA ALA A 140 -19.12 10.99 3.15
C ALA A 140 -20.52 10.39 2.81
N GLY A 141 -20.85 9.27 3.43
CA GLY A 141 -22.08 8.53 3.17
C GLY A 141 -22.02 7.56 1.98
N TYR A 142 -20.90 7.54 1.24
CA TYR A 142 -20.68 6.57 0.16
C TYR A 142 -19.75 5.43 0.61
N GLY A 143 -19.76 4.31 -0.13
CA GLY A 143 -18.95 3.13 0.17
C GLY A 143 -19.69 2.01 0.91
N GLU A 144 -20.98 2.21 1.20
CA GLU A 144 -21.80 1.22 1.89
C GLU A 144 -22.08 -0.01 1.00
N THR A 145 -22.42 0.22 -0.28
CA THR A 145 -22.69 -0.85 -1.23
C THR A 145 -21.43 -1.36 -1.92
N ALA A 146 -21.45 -2.62 -2.38
CA ALA A 146 -20.37 -3.18 -3.17
C ALA A 146 -20.10 -2.34 -4.45
N ALA A 147 -21.16 -1.91 -5.14
CA ALA A 147 -21.03 -1.11 -6.35
C ALA A 147 -20.32 0.24 -6.12
N GLN A 148 -20.60 0.91 -4.99
CA GLN A 148 -19.92 2.16 -4.63
C GLN A 148 -18.43 1.91 -4.35
N ARG A 149 -18.10 0.85 -3.59
CA ARG A 149 -16.70 0.50 -3.32
C ARG A 149 -15.95 0.11 -4.60
N MET A 150 -16.58 -0.65 -5.48
CA MET A 150 -15.98 -1.02 -6.77
C MET A 150 -15.62 0.21 -7.61
N ARG A 151 -16.54 1.17 -7.75
CA ARG A 151 -16.26 2.43 -8.48
C ARG A 151 -15.12 3.23 -7.85
N TRP A 152 -15.06 3.28 -6.52
CA TRP A 152 -13.96 3.92 -5.81
C TRP A 152 -12.62 3.20 -6.04
N ILE A 153 -12.63 1.86 -5.98
CA ILE A 153 -11.44 1.03 -6.25
C ILE A 153 -10.95 1.28 -7.69
N GLU A 154 -11.85 1.17 -8.67
CA GLU A 154 -11.51 1.39 -10.08
C GLU A 154 -11.01 2.82 -10.33
N GLY A 155 -11.64 3.81 -9.70
CA GLY A 155 -11.22 5.20 -9.76
C GLY A 155 -9.81 5.43 -9.22
N HIS A 156 -9.41 4.72 -8.17
CA HIS A 156 -8.04 4.80 -7.64
C HIS A 156 -7.00 4.27 -8.64
N TYR A 157 -7.22 3.12 -9.27
CA TYR A 157 -6.28 2.60 -10.27
C TYR A 157 -6.27 3.44 -11.54
N ALA A 158 -7.40 3.98 -11.97
CA ALA A 158 -7.44 4.96 -13.06
C ALA A 158 -6.65 6.24 -12.73
N PHE A 159 -6.73 6.73 -11.49
CA PHE A 159 -5.89 7.84 -11.00
C PHE A 159 -4.41 7.50 -11.09
N LEU A 160 -3.98 6.35 -10.59
CA LEU A 160 -2.57 5.94 -10.65
C LEU A 160 -2.09 5.79 -12.11
N ALA A 161 -2.90 5.21 -12.98
CA ALA A 161 -2.59 5.11 -14.40
C ALA A 161 -2.40 6.49 -15.04
N ALA A 162 -3.22 7.48 -14.68
CA ALA A 162 -3.08 8.86 -15.16
C ALA A 162 -1.82 9.55 -14.61
N VAL A 163 -1.46 9.29 -13.34
CA VAL A 163 -0.27 9.88 -12.70
C VAL A 163 1.03 9.31 -13.26
N PHE A 164 1.07 8.00 -13.46
CA PHE A 164 2.31 7.34 -13.86
C PHE A 164 2.47 7.19 -15.38
N GLY A 165 1.38 7.05 -16.13
CA GLY A 165 1.44 6.79 -17.57
C GLY A 165 2.38 5.62 -17.88
N ASP A 166 3.36 5.87 -18.75
CA ASP A 166 4.38 4.89 -19.13
C ASP A 166 5.66 4.95 -18.26
N ASP A 167 5.60 5.50 -17.05
CA ASP A 167 6.76 5.56 -16.14
C ASP A 167 7.26 4.14 -15.82
N PRO A 168 8.48 3.73 -16.26
CA PRO A 168 8.98 2.37 -16.06
C PRO A 168 9.22 2.00 -14.59
N ARG A 169 9.14 2.98 -13.70
CA ARG A 169 9.23 2.76 -12.25
C ARG A 169 7.91 2.31 -11.62
N TYR A 170 6.81 2.32 -12.38
CA TYR A 170 5.49 1.92 -11.89
C TYR A 170 5.06 0.58 -12.46
N LEU A 171 4.50 -0.26 -11.61
CA LEU A 171 3.91 -1.56 -11.96
C LEU A 171 2.53 -1.70 -11.32
N GLU A 172 1.48 -1.78 -12.12
CA GLU A 172 0.20 -2.30 -11.65
C GLU A 172 0.24 -3.83 -11.63
N LEU A 173 0.02 -4.43 -10.47
CA LEU A 173 0.22 -5.85 -10.21
C LEU A 173 -1.07 -6.51 -9.72
N ASP A 174 -1.70 -7.31 -10.57
CA ASP A 174 -2.74 -8.22 -10.10
C ASP A 174 -2.08 -9.36 -9.31
N VAL A 175 -2.32 -9.39 -8.00
CA VAL A 175 -1.70 -10.38 -7.10
C VAL A 175 -2.23 -11.79 -7.31
N ALA A 176 -3.34 -11.95 -8.02
CA ALA A 176 -3.93 -13.24 -8.37
C ALA A 176 -3.38 -13.82 -9.69
N ALA A 177 -2.68 -13.01 -10.49
CA ALA A 177 -2.07 -13.46 -11.73
C ALA A 177 -0.95 -14.46 -11.46
N THR A 178 -0.87 -15.50 -12.25
CA THR A 178 0.13 -16.58 -12.10
C THR A 178 1.56 -16.09 -12.31
N ASP A 179 1.73 -15.06 -13.12
CA ASP A 179 3.01 -14.42 -13.44
C ASP A 179 3.37 -13.26 -12.47
N ALA A 180 2.51 -12.96 -11.48
CA ALA A 180 2.73 -11.85 -10.55
C ALA A 180 4.12 -11.86 -9.88
N PRO A 181 4.63 -12.98 -9.33
CA PRO A 181 5.96 -13.00 -8.72
C PRO A 181 7.07 -12.73 -9.73
N LEU A 182 6.95 -13.25 -10.94
CA LEU A 182 7.94 -13.01 -12.00
C LEU A 182 7.98 -11.53 -12.41
N ARG A 183 6.81 -10.92 -12.62
CA ARG A 183 6.70 -9.50 -12.98
C ARG A 183 7.26 -8.59 -11.88
N LEU A 184 6.92 -8.87 -10.62
CA LEU A 184 7.42 -8.09 -9.49
C LEU A 184 8.94 -8.30 -9.30
N GLY A 185 9.41 -9.53 -9.44
CA GLY A 185 10.84 -9.87 -9.38
C GLY A 185 11.63 -9.11 -10.46
N ALA A 186 11.18 -9.14 -11.70
CA ALA A 186 11.79 -8.38 -12.80
C ALA A 186 11.74 -6.87 -12.56
N HIS A 187 10.61 -6.35 -12.04
CA HIS A 187 10.46 -4.93 -11.72
C HIS A 187 11.46 -4.47 -10.64
N LEU A 188 11.78 -5.31 -9.66
CA LEU A 188 12.68 -4.98 -8.55
C LEU A 188 14.13 -5.44 -8.78
N GLY A 189 14.39 -6.31 -9.76
CA GLY A 189 15.68 -6.95 -9.98
C GLY A 189 16.05 -7.91 -8.82
N ILE A 190 15.08 -8.67 -8.32
CA ILE A 190 15.27 -9.65 -7.24
C ILE A 190 14.48 -10.93 -7.52
N ASP A 191 14.90 -12.04 -6.92
CA ASP A 191 14.11 -13.25 -6.89
C ASP A 191 13.13 -13.23 -5.73
N LEU A 192 11.91 -13.71 -5.98
CA LEU A 192 10.88 -13.87 -4.97
C LEU A 192 10.72 -15.36 -4.67
N PRO A 193 11.21 -15.85 -3.54
CA PRO A 193 11.20 -17.29 -3.22
C PRO A 193 9.80 -17.80 -2.87
N TRP A 194 8.86 -16.90 -2.68
CA TRP A 194 7.50 -17.23 -2.30
C TRP A 194 6.48 -16.25 -2.89
N TRP A 195 5.34 -16.80 -3.31
CA TRP A 195 4.14 -16.05 -3.66
C TRP A 195 2.91 -16.88 -3.34
N GLY A 196 1.89 -16.29 -2.70
CA GLY A 196 0.69 -17.01 -2.31
C GLY A 196 -0.28 -16.16 -1.48
N THR A 197 -1.28 -16.79 -0.90
CA THR A 197 -2.28 -16.10 -0.05
C THR A 197 -1.78 -16.02 1.39
N ALA A 198 -1.36 -14.84 1.83
CA ALA A 198 -0.79 -14.62 3.16
C ALA A 198 -1.85 -14.39 4.27
N ASN A 199 -3.11 -14.18 3.97
CA ASN A 199 -4.23 -14.04 4.93
C ASN A 199 -5.51 -14.52 4.26
N ALA A 200 -5.66 -15.83 4.10
CA ALA A 200 -6.98 -16.38 3.80
C ALA A 200 -7.89 -16.08 5.01
N ASN A 201 -9.01 -15.38 4.78
CA ASN A 201 -10.05 -15.37 5.80
C ASN A 201 -10.47 -16.83 6.01
N PRO A 202 -10.61 -17.34 7.27
CA PRO A 202 -11.17 -18.64 7.48
C PRO A 202 -12.52 -18.70 6.76
N GLU A 203 -12.75 -19.76 6.00
CA GLU A 203 -14.04 -20.01 5.38
C GLU A 203 -15.06 -20.08 6.53
N SER A 204 -16.11 -19.26 6.41
CA SER A 204 -17.25 -19.34 7.33
C SER A 204 -17.93 -20.67 7.04
N THR A 205 -17.67 -21.66 7.88
CA THR A 205 -18.48 -22.89 7.96
C THR A 205 -19.88 -22.56 8.47
#